data_48aa67553aafbc6ab74c2c8607163274
#
_entry.id   48aa67553aafbc6ab74c2c8607163274
#
_cell.length_a   1.000
_cell.length_b   1.000
_cell.length_c   1.000
_cell.angle_alpha   90.00
_cell.angle_beta   90.00
_cell.angle_gamma   90.00
#
_symmetry.space_group_name_H-M   'P 1'
#
loop_
_entity.id
_entity.type
_entity.pdbx_description
1 polymer ?
#
loop_
_entity_poly.entity_id
_entity_poly.type
_entity_poly.pdbx_seq_one_letter_code
_entity_poly.pdbx_strand_id
1 'polypeptide(L)'
;FVADNFHYSTFFLGSLAPIFKIDSKHSFNERTLLFSSSLILSSAVAISLKKITNIQRPDASNFNSFPSGHSTTAFATAQWIREEYKDSNQLLSLSGYFVAVASSVLRVIYHKHWPGDVVFGAGLGIISTKIIYNIFPNGFRNKNFKLLVSGPENTAGGGFVFLF
;
A
#
# COMPACT_ATOMS: atom_id res chain seq x y z
N PHE A 1 -17.63 -5.48 12.48
CA PHE A 1 -16.60 -4.80 13.32
C PHE A 1 -15.23 -5.50 13.23
N VAL A 2 -15.12 -6.83 13.43
CA VAL A 2 -13.83 -7.54 13.36
C VAL A 2 -13.29 -7.55 11.93
N ALA A 3 -14.13 -7.85 10.94
CA ALA A 3 -13.73 -7.90 9.54
C ALA A 3 -13.33 -6.52 8.94
N ASP A 4 -13.79 -5.42 9.52
CA ASP A 4 -13.48 -4.07 9.03
C ASP A 4 -12.06 -3.64 9.40
N ASN A 5 -11.53 -4.14 10.51
CA ASN A 5 -10.23 -3.75 11.04
C ASN A 5 -9.11 -4.79 10.78
N PHE A 6 -9.45 -5.96 10.26
CA PHE A 6 -8.50 -7.06 10.09
C PHE A 6 -7.32 -6.71 9.15
N HIS A 7 -7.52 -5.81 8.20
CA HIS A 7 -6.45 -5.37 7.29
C HIS A 7 -5.36 -4.53 7.97
N TYR A 8 -5.64 -3.91 9.13
CA TYR A 8 -4.61 -3.21 9.91
C TYR A 8 -3.60 -4.16 10.56
N SER A 9 -3.98 -5.45 10.78
CA SER A 9 -3.07 -6.44 11.36
C SER A 9 -1.82 -6.68 10.49
N THR A 10 -1.94 -6.58 9.16
CA THR A 10 -0.79 -6.65 8.24
C THR A 10 0.19 -5.51 8.42
N PHE A 11 -0.31 -4.30 8.66
CA PHE A 11 0.55 -3.15 8.95
C PHE A 11 1.35 -3.34 10.24
N PHE A 12 0.69 -3.79 11.31
CA PHE A 12 1.35 -4.08 12.58
C PHE A 12 2.42 -5.16 12.44
N LEU A 13 2.15 -6.21 11.67
CA LEU A 13 3.08 -7.30 11.42
C LEU A 13 4.40 -6.78 10.82
N GLY A 14 4.34 -5.97 9.77
CA GLY A 14 5.52 -5.38 9.14
C GLY A 14 6.23 -4.33 10.01
N SER A 15 5.48 -3.60 10.84
CA SER A 15 6.01 -2.57 11.72
C SER A 15 6.74 -3.15 12.94
N LEU A 16 6.35 -4.33 13.40
CA LEU A 16 6.95 -5.01 14.56
C LEU A 16 8.21 -5.81 14.21
N ALA A 17 8.46 -6.10 12.93
CA ALA A 17 9.61 -6.91 12.51
C ALA A 17 10.97 -6.43 13.05
N PRO A 18 11.29 -5.12 13.16
CA PRO A 18 12.54 -4.65 13.75
C PRO A 18 12.70 -4.98 15.25
N ILE A 19 11.59 -5.12 15.98
CA ILE A 19 11.63 -5.52 17.40
C ILE A 19 12.22 -6.94 17.54
N PHE A 20 11.97 -7.79 16.53
CA PHE A 20 12.52 -9.15 16.45
C PHE A 20 13.90 -9.20 15.76
N LYS A 21 14.57 -8.05 15.59
CA LYS A 21 15.88 -7.94 14.91
C LYS A 21 15.89 -8.49 13.48
N ILE A 22 14.77 -8.36 12.77
CA ILE A 22 14.66 -8.70 11.36
C ILE A 22 15.03 -7.46 10.57
N ASP A 23 16.09 -7.53 9.77
CA ASP A 23 16.57 -6.42 8.95
C ASP A 23 15.60 -6.13 7.81
N SER A 24 15.25 -4.87 7.63
CA SER A 24 14.48 -4.36 6.49
C SER A 24 15.42 -3.83 5.40
N LYS A 25 14.97 -3.86 4.15
CA LYS A 25 15.75 -3.35 3.02
C LYS A 25 16.05 -1.85 3.14
N HIS A 26 15.10 -1.07 3.65
CA HIS A 26 15.18 0.38 3.78
C HIS A 26 15.14 0.83 5.24
N SER A 27 15.64 2.05 5.51
CA SER A 27 15.53 2.69 6.82
C SER A 27 14.06 2.95 7.20
N PHE A 28 13.78 3.17 8.49
CA PHE A 28 12.42 3.38 8.98
C PHE A 28 11.67 4.49 8.23
N ASN A 29 12.33 5.64 8.02
CA ASN A 29 11.71 6.78 7.33
C ASN A 29 11.43 6.46 5.85
N GLU A 30 12.38 5.83 5.16
CA GLU A 30 12.25 5.46 3.76
C GLU A 30 11.12 4.46 3.54
N ARG A 31 11.08 3.37 4.32
CA ARG A 31 10.02 2.36 4.20
C ARG A 31 8.64 2.92 4.53
N THR A 32 8.54 3.88 5.48
CA THR A 32 7.28 4.56 5.80
C THR A 32 6.81 5.42 4.63
N LEU A 33 7.72 6.16 3.98
CA LEU A 33 7.40 6.96 2.80
C LEU A 33 6.98 6.07 1.61
N LEU A 34 7.71 4.98 1.35
CA LEU A 34 7.37 4.02 0.30
C LEU A 34 6.00 3.39 0.53
N PHE A 35 5.72 3.00 1.77
CA PHE A 35 4.42 2.46 2.18
C PHE A 35 3.28 3.47 1.97
N SER A 36 3.44 4.67 2.50
CA SER A 36 2.44 5.74 2.38
C SER A 36 2.17 6.10 0.92
N SER A 37 3.22 6.22 0.10
CA SER A 37 3.09 6.49 -1.34
C SER A 37 2.35 5.36 -2.06
N SER A 38 2.61 4.11 -1.71
CA SER A 38 1.91 2.94 -2.26
C SER A 38 0.43 2.94 -1.92
N LEU A 39 0.09 3.27 -0.67
CA LEU A 39 -1.30 3.39 -0.22
C LEU A 39 -2.02 4.56 -0.89
N ILE A 40 -1.37 5.71 -1.02
CA ILE A 40 -1.94 6.89 -1.70
C ILE A 40 -2.25 6.56 -3.16
N LEU A 41 -1.29 5.97 -3.88
CA LEU A 41 -1.48 5.59 -5.28
C LEU A 41 -2.62 4.59 -5.44
N SER A 42 -2.59 3.49 -4.71
CA SER A 42 -3.60 2.43 -4.80
C SER A 42 -5.00 2.93 -4.41
N SER A 43 -5.09 3.75 -3.35
CA SER A 43 -6.36 4.32 -2.89
C SER A 43 -6.93 5.34 -3.88
N ALA A 44 -6.10 6.20 -4.45
CA ALA A 44 -6.53 7.18 -5.45
C ALA A 44 -7.15 6.49 -6.67
N VAL A 45 -6.48 5.45 -7.19
CA VAL A 45 -7.01 4.66 -8.32
C VAL A 45 -8.30 3.93 -7.92
N ALA A 46 -8.33 3.29 -6.74
CA ALA A 46 -9.52 2.59 -6.26
C ALA A 46 -10.73 3.51 -6.10
N ILE A 47 -10.53 4.71 -5.53
CA ILE A 47 -11.61 5.70 -5.36
C ILE A 47 -12.12 6.22 -6.71
N SER A 48 -11.21 6.48 -7.66
CA SER A 48 -11.57 6.91 -9.02
C SER A 48 -12.41 5.85 -9.73
N LEU A 49 -11.99 4.59 -9.68
CA LEU A 49 -12.72 3.48 -10.27
C LEU A 49 -14.09 3.28 -9.62
N LYS A 50 -14.22 3.41 -8.30
CA LYS A 50 -15.52 3.32 -7.61
C LYS A 50 -16.52 4.34 -8.14
N LYS A 51 -16.07 5.58 -8.34
CA LYS A 51 -16.94 6.66 -8.87
C LYS A 51 -17.36 6.43 -10.32
N ILE A 52 -16.46 5.84 -11.12
CA ILE A 52 -16.74 5.58 -12.55
C ILE A 52 -17.66 4.37 -12.71
N THR A 53 -17.41 3.28 -11.99
CA THR A 53 -18.12 2.01 -12.19
C THR A 53 -19.49 1.96 -11.54
N ASN A 54 -19.66 2.63 -10.40
CA ASN A 54 -20.91 2.72 -9.65
C ASN A 54 -21.63 1.37 -9.48
N ILE A 55 -20.87 0.30 -9.17
CA ILE A 55 -21.39 -1.07 -9.05
C ILE A 55 -22.01 -1.28 -7.66
N GLN A 56 -23.22 -1.84 -7.63
CA GLN A 56 -23.94 -2.16 -6.40
C GLN A 56 -23.27 -3.34 -5.67
N ARG A 57 -23.20 -3.24 -4.34
CA ARG A 57 -22.73 -4.33 -3.48
C ARG A 57 -23.69 -5.51 -3.47
N PRO A 58 -23.19 -6.75 -3.18
CA PRO A 58 -24.06 -7.92 -3.02
C PRO A 58 -25.15 -7.76 -1.96
N ASP A 59 -24.86 -7.02 -0.87
CA ASP A 59 -25.82 -6.73 0.21
C ASP A 59 -26.74 -5.53 -0.08
N ALA A 60 -26.68 -4.98 -1.29
CA ALA A 60 -27.45 -3.82 -1.73
C ALA A 60 -27.26 -2.53 -0.89
N SER A 61 -26.25 -2.46 -0.01
CA SER A 61 -26.04 -1.34 0.93
C SER A 61 -25.65 -0.02 0.23
N ASN A 62 -24.91 -0.11 -0.88
CA ASN A 62 -24.49 1.06 -1.68
C ASN A 62 -23.93 0.64 -3.04
N PHE A 63 -23.56 1.64 -3.87
CA PHE A 63 -23.03 1.46 -5.23
C PHE A 63 -21.48 1.61 -5.31
N ASN A 64 -20.75 1.35 -4.24
CA ASN A 64 -19.29 1.47 -4.18
C ASN A 64 -18.62 0.09 -4.06
N SER A 65 -19.09 -0.92 -4.81
CA SER A 65 -18.55 -2.27 -4.71
C SER A 65 -17.16 -2.36 -5.34
N PHE A 66 -17.01 -1.98 -6.59
CA PHE A 66 -15.78 -2.20 -7.35
C PHE A 66 -14.86 -0.97 -7.39
N PRO A 67 -13.55 -1.20 -7.22
CA PRO A 67 -12.90 -2.37 -6.64
C PRO A 67 -13.00 -2.41 -5.11
N SER A 68 -12.65 -3.57 -4.49
CA SER A 68 -12.62 -3.69 -3.03
C SER A 68 -11.47 -2.88 -2.42
N GLY A 69 -11.78 -1.78 -1.73
CA GLY A 69 -10.78 -0.95 -1.05
C GLY A 69 -10.02 -1.69 0.05
N HIS A 70 -10.69 -2.56 0.83
CA HIS A 70 -10.04 -3.38 1.86
C HIS A 70 -9.04 -4.37 1.25
N SER A 71 -9.40 -5.03 0.14
CA SER A 71 -8.46 -5.90 -0.56
C SER A 71 -7.30 -5.12 -1.15
N THR A 72 -7.56 -3.94 -1.73
CA THR A 72 -6.51 -3.07 -2.27
C THR A 72 -5.49 -2.70 -1.20
N THR A 73 -5.92 -2.22 -0.04
CA THR A 73 -5.00 -1.83 1.04
C THR A 73 -4.31 -3.03 1.68
N ALA A 74 -5.01 -4.15 1.90
CA ALA A 74 -4.43 -5.36 2.46
C ALA A 74 -3.31 -5.92 1.57
N PHE A 75 -3.54 -6.01 0.26
CA PHE A 75 -2.53 -6.51 -0.69
C PHE A 75 -1.41 -5.50 -0.98
N ALA A 76 -1.67 -4.18 -0.92
CA ALA A 76 -0.61 -3.18 -0.96
C ALA A 76 0.32 -3.33 0.26
N THR A 77 -0.23 -3.53 1.45
CA THR A 77 0.54 -3.77 2.68
C THR A 77 1.31 -5.09 2.62
N ALA A 78 0.68 -6.16 2.12
CA ALA A 78 1.35 -7.46 1.95
C ALA A 78 2.53 -7.36 0.97
N GLN A 79 2.36 -6.66 -0.15
CA GLN A 79 3.43 -6.44 -1.12
C GLN A 79 4.56 -5.57 -0.53
N TRP A 80 4.22 -4.55 0.28
CA TRP A 80 5.21 -3.75 1.01
C TRP A 80 6.04 -4.61 1.97
N ILE A 81 5.42 -5.47 2.78
CA ILE A 81 6.14 -6.43 3.64
C ILE A 81 7.07 -7.30 2.81
N ARG A 82 6.60 -7.79 1.67
CA ARG A 82 7.42 -8.61 0.78
C ARG A 82 8.65 -7.86 0.26
N GLU A 83 8.49 -6.62 -0.20
CA GLU A 83 9.61 -5.84 -0.74
C GLU A 83 10.65 -5.51 0.33
N GLU A 84 10.23 -5.28 1.57
CA GLU A 84 11.14 -4.95 2.68
C GLU A 84 11.87 -6.15 3.26
N TYR A 85 11.25 -7.35 3.27
CA TYR A 85 11.74 -8.48 4.04
C TYR A 85 12.06 -9.74 3.22
N LYS A 86 11.88 -9.73 1.90
CA LYS A 86 12.11 -10.92 1.06
C LYS A 86 13.53 -11.46 1.11
N ASP A 87 14.52 -10.58 1.32
CA ASP A 87 15.94 -10.93 1.34
C ASP A 87 16.46 -11.30 2.75
N SER A 88 15.73 -10.90 3.80
CA SER A 88 16.08 -11.16 5.20
C SER A 88 15.25 -12.27 5.84
N ASN A 89 13.95 -12.35 5.55
CA ASN A 89 13.06 -13.35 6.11
C ASN A 89 11.90 -13.70 5.16
N GLN A 90 12.04 -14.81 4.45
CA GLN A 90 11.05 -15.25 3.46
C GLN A 90 9.68 -15.57 4.08
N LEU A 91 9.65 -16.16 5.29
CA LEU A 91 8.39 -16.50 5.96
C LEU A 91 7.61 -15.24 6.31
N LEU A 92 8.28 -14.24 6.92
CA LEU A 92 7.66 -12.94 7.20
C LEU A 92 7.20 -12.26 5.91
N SER A 93 8.01 -12.29 4.85
CA SER A 93 7.69 -11.65 3.58
C SER A 93 6.42 -12.20 2.92
N LEU A 94 6.08 -13.47 3.17
CA LEU A 94 4.88 -14.10 2.64
C LEU A 94 3.68 -14.03 3.59
N SER A 95 3.92 -13.88 4.90
CA SER A 95 2.84 -13.90 5.91
C SER A 95 1.78 -12.83 5.67
N GLY A 96 2.16 -11.65 5.17
CA GLY A 96 1.25 -10.58 4.83
C GLY A 96 0.19 -10.99 3.80
N TYR A 97 0.55 -11.85 2.85
CA TYR A 97 -0.40 -12.33 1.84
C TYR A 97 -1.45 -13.27 2.44
N PHE A 98 -1.10 -14.13 3.39
CA PHE A 98 -2.08 -14.97 4.08
C PHE A 98 -3.14 -14.12 4.79
N VAL A 99 -2.72 -13.07 5.48
CA VAL A 99 -3.63 -12.13 6.15
C VAL A 99 -4.48 -11.37 5.13
N ALA A 100 -3.89 -10.91 4.02
CA ALA A 100 -4.60 -10.20 2.97
C ALA A 100 -5.65 -11.07 2.28
N VAL A 101 -5.32 -12.34 1.99
CA VAL A 101 -6.28 -13.32 1.44
C VAL A 101 -7.42 -13.57 2.42
N ALA A 102 -7.12 -13.86 3.69
CA ALA A 102 -8.14 -14.11 4.71
C ALA A 102 -9.08 -12.90 4.85
N SER A 103 -8.54 -11.70 4.95
CA SER A 103 -9.33 -10.46 4.99
C SER A 103 -10.23 -10.32 3.77
N SER A 104 -9.71 -10.62 2.59
CA SER A 104 -10.43 -10.48 1.33
C SER A 104 -11.54 -11.52 1.16
N VAL A 105 -11.30 -12.76 1.58
CA VAL A 105 -12.32 -13.84 1.59
C VAL A 105 -13.49 -13.45 2.51
N LEU A 106 -13.20 -12.87 3.68
CA LEU A 106 -14.25 -12.39 4.59
C LEU A 106 -15.16 -11.35 3.92
N ARG A 107 -14.64 -10.50 3.03
CA ARG A 107 -15.46 -9.52 2.29
C ARG A 107 -16.48 -10.16 1.37
N VAL A 108 -16.14 -11.30 0.77
CA VAL A 108 -17.06 -12.08 -0.07
C VAL A 108 -18.08 -12.81 0.80
N ILE A 109 -17.62 -13.48 1.88
CA ILE A 109 -18.50 -14.22 2.80
C ILE A 109 -19.56 -13.30 3.44
N TYR A 110 -19.17 -12.09 3.83
CA TYR A 110 -20.08 -11.09 4.41
C TYR A 110 -20.88 -10.29 3.37
N HIS A 111 -20.90 -10.72 2.11
CA HIS A 111 -21.63 -10.07 1.01
C HIS A 111 -21.33 -8.57 0.84
N LYS A 112 -20.12 -8.11 1.24
CA LYS A 112 -19.70 -6.72 1.10
C LYS A 112 -19.13 -6.41 -0.27
N HIS A 113 -18.57 -7.41 -0.95
CA HIS A 113 -17.93 -7.29 -2.26
C HIS A 113 -18.14 -8.55 -3.09
N TRP A 114 -18.21 -8.38 -4.40
CA TRP A 114 -18.16 -9.48 -5.34
C TRP A 114 -16.75 -10.11 -5.41
N PRO A 115 -16.61 -11.39 -5.76
CA PRO A 115 -15.29 -11.99 -5.94
C PRO A 115 -14.37 -11.23 -6.89
N GLY A 116 -14.93 -10.71 -8.00
CA GLY A 116 -14.19 -9.89 -8.97
C GLY A 116 -13.64 -8.59 -8.37
N ASP A 117 -14.40 -7.93 -7.46
CA ASP A 117 -13.97 -6.71 -6.78
C ASP A 117 -12.72 -6.94 -5.93
N VAL A 118 -12.69 -8.11 -5.29
CA VAL A 118 -11.61 -8.53 -4.38
C VAL A 118 -10.35 -8.88 -5.18
N VAL A 119 -10.48 -9.67 -6.24
CA VAL A 119 -9.36 -10.06 -7.10
C VAL A 119 -8.74 -8.86 -7.78
N PHE A 120 -9.57 -7.98 -8.33
CA PHE A 120 -9.07 -6.74 -8.94
C PHE A 120 -8.41 -5.83 -7.91
N GLY A 121 -9.02 -5.65 -6.73
CA GLY A 121 -8.45 -4.89 -5.63
C GLY A 121 -7.09 -5.43 -5.19
N ALA A 122 -6.94 -6.75 -5.10
CA ALA A 122 -5.66 -7.39 -4.80
C ALA A 122 -4.58 -7.06 -5.85
N GLY A 123 -4.90 -7.22 -7.13
CA GLY A 123 -4.00 -6.86 -8.23
C GLY A 123 -3.60 -5.38 -8.20
N LEU A 124 -4.57 -4.49 -7.97
CA LEU A 124 -4.32 -3.05 -7.86
C LEU A 124 -3.36 -2.71 -6.72
N GLY A 125 -3.54 -3.30 -5.53
CA GLY A 125 -2.64 -3.10 -4.39
C GLY A 125 -1.21 -3.55 -4.67
N ILE A 126 -1.05 -4.75 -5.23
CA ILE A 126 0.27 -5.31 -5.60
C ILE A 126 0.97 -4.43 -6.64
N ILE A 127 0.27 -4.09 -7.72
CA ILE A 127 0.86 -3.32 -8.83
C ILE A 127 1.25 -1.93 -8.38
N SER A 128 0.40 -1.22 -7.64
CA SER A 128 0.70 0.11 -7.12
C SER A 128 1.95 0.12 -6.26
N THR A 129 2.09 -0.85 -5.36
CA THR A 129 3.28 -0.97 -4.52
C THR A 129 4.53 -1.26 -5.35
N LYS A 130 4.46 -2.18 -6.31
CA LYS A 130 5.58 -2.48 -7.21
C LYS A 130 6.00 -1.26 -8.03
N ILE A 131 5.06 -0.47 -8.52
CA ILE A 131 5.35 0.77 -9.25
C ILE A 131 6.19 1.71 -8.38
N ILE A 132 5.76 1.96 -7.12
CA ILE A 132 6.50 2.83 -6.20
C ILE A 132 7.91 2.29 -5.94
N TYR A 133 8.08 0.99 -5.69
CA TYR A 133 9.39 0.38 -5.46
C TYR A 133 10.29 0.36 -6.71
N ASN A 134 9.72 0.31 -7.91
CA ASN A 134 10.47 0.41 -9.16
C ASN A 134 10.93 1.85 -9.44
N ILE A 135 10.11 2.85 -9.10
CA ILE A 135 10.49 4.27 -9.26
C ILE A 135 11.54 4.67 -8.22
N PHE A 136 11.44 4.14 -7.01
CA PHE A 136 12.31 4.49 -5.88
C PHE A 136 13.04 3.24 -5.31
N PRO A 137 13.90 2.56 -6.08
CA PRO A 137 14.52 1.29 -5.68
C PRO A 137 15.47 1.42 -4.49
N ASN A 138 15.99 2.62 -4.25
CA ASN A 138 16.88 2.97 -3.12
C ASN A 138 16.20 3.90 -2.11
N GLY A 139 14.85 3.87 -2.05
CA GLY A 139 14.07 4.83 -1.28
C GLY A 139 14.15 6.25 -1.86
N PHE A 140 13.71 7.22 -1.08
CA PHE A 140 13.76 8.64 -1.46
C PHE A 140 15.12 9.29 -1.18
N ARG A 141 16.16 8.50 -0.88
CA ARG A 141 17.50 8.97 -0.52
C ARG A 141 18.37 9.36 -1.72
N ASN A 142 17.85 9.39 -2.93
CA ASN A 142 18.61 9.83 -4.08
C ASN A 142 19.01 11.31 -3.90
N LYS A 143 20.31 11.63 -4.09
CA LYS A 143 20.88 12.98 -3.89
C LYS A 143 20.12 14.06 -4.65
N ASN A 144 19.47 13.71 -5.74
CA ASN A 144 18.67 14.63 -6.58
C ASN A 144 17.34 15.02 -5.93
N PHE A 145 16.77 14.21 -5.04
CA PHE A 145 15.56 14.58 -4.30
C PHE A 145 15.86 15.49 -3.10
N LYS A 146 17.07 15.41 -2.54
CA LYS A 146 17.53 16.33 -1.49
C LYS A 146 17.54 17.80 -1.96
N LEU A 147 17.78 18.01 -3.25
CA LEU A 147 17.75 19.34 -3.89
C LEU A 147 16.32 19.95 -3.99
N LEU A 148 15.27 19.12 -3.98
CA LEU A 148 13.89 19.60 -4.05
C LEU A 148 13.30 19.98 -2.67
N VAL A 149 13.87 19.46 -1.58
CA VAL A 149 13.38 19.69 -0.21
C VAL A 149 14.34 20.57 0.59
N SER A 150 15.63 20.58 0.26
CA SER A 150 16.65 21.41 0.86
C SER A 150 16.88 22.61 -0.06
N GLY A 151 16.11 23.69 0.11
CA GLY A 151 16.45 24.98 -0.46
C GLY A 151 17.85 25.39 0.01
N PRO A 152 18.60 26.19 -0.77
CA PRO A 152 19.91 26.67 -0.38
C PRO A 152 19.79 27.43 0.94
N GLU A 153 20.64 27.08 1.90
CA GLU A 153 20.62 27.61 3.28
C GLU A 153 20.82 29.15 3.38
N ASN A 154 20.85 29.89 2.28
CA ASN A 154 21.11 31.34 2.29
C ASN A 154 20.47 32.09 1.14
N THR A 155 19.16 31.95 0.87
CA THR A 155 18.45 33.01 0.14
C THR A 155 16.98 33.04 0.54
N ALA A 156 16.56 34.16 1.11
CA ALA A 156 15.17 34.54 1.31
C ALA A 156 14.51 34.75 -0.07
N GLY A 157 13.85 33.71 -0.59
CA GLY A 157 13.14 33.79 -1.86
C GLY A 157 12.77 32.39 -2.33
N GLY A 158 11.53 31.96 -2.04
CA GLY A 158 11.01 30.66 -2.50
C GLY A 158 10.83 30.65 -4.02
N GLY A 159 11.57 29.82 -4.71
CA GLY A 159 11.37 29.52 -6.11
C GLY A 159 11.35 28.01 -6.32
N PHE A 160 10.25 27.47 -6.83
CA PHE A 160 10.16 26.08 -7.30
C PHE A 160 10.78 26.01 -8.69
N VAL A 161 11.86 25.24 -8.84
CA VAL A 161 12.42 24.90 -10.17
C VAL A 161 12.13 23.45 -10.45
N PHE A 162 11.28 23.18 -11.43
CA PHE A 162 11.11 21.86 -12.01
C PHE A 162 12.18 21.66 -13.08
N LEU A 163 13.08 20.70 -12.88
CA LEU A 163 13.95 20.17 -13.95
C LEU A 163 13.50 18.75 -14.25
N PHE A 164 13.07 18.54 -15.50
CA PHE A 164 12.73 17.24 -16.06
C PHE A 164 13.97 16.42 -16.36
#